data_74e3c5b076d3ad0ac762dd247bb5f897
#
_entry.id   74e3c5b076d3ad0ac762dd247bb5f897
#
_cell.length_a   1.000
_cell.length_b   1.000
_cell.length_c   1.000
_cell.angle_alpha   90.00
_cell.angle_beta   90.00
_cell.angle_gamma   90.00
#
_symmetry.space_group_name_H-M   'P 1'
#
loop_
_entity.id
_entity.type
_entity.pdbx_description
1 polymer ?
#
loop_
_entity_poly.entity_id
_entity_poly.type
_entity_poly.pdbx_seq_one_letter_code
_entity_poly.pdbx_strand_id
1 'polypeptide(L)'
;MISFDSKKNRWRVDIDRMVDGRRQRVAKYMPGSATEDDARAMAAQIERGFIHNIKTPANSEWDGYVDGLASRKSWLDDALAKCRHRSTLKGRACTIDREFITDRLRMTRGRCELTGLRFSTDKADVANRPFAHSIDRIDSTLGYTRSNVRIICAGVNVAMMHWGEALFGKLAVGYVLHQYGFVADIERANKSQNLST
;
A
#
# COMPACT_ATOMS: atom_id res chain seq x y z
N MET A 1 -20.73 -1.70 -5.22
CA MET A 1 -22.09 -1.15 -5.06
C MET A 1 -22.90 -2.03 -4.12
N ILE A 2 -23.63 -1.43 -3.17
CA ILE A 2 -24.56 -2.14 -2.27
C ILE A 2 -25.96 -1.64 -2.61
N SER A 3 -26.92 -2.54 -2.78
CA SER A 3 -28.30 -2.17 -3.09
C SER A 3 -29.28 -3.21 -2.52
N PHE A 4 -30.46 -2.76 -2.14
CA PHE A 4 -31.55 -3.63 -1.70
C PHE A 4 -32.53 -3.85 -2.85
N ASP A 5 -32.75 -5.10 -3.22
CA ASP A 5 -33.74 -5.53 -4.21
C ASP A 5 -35.05 -5.87 -3.49
N SER A 6 -35.98 -4.91 -3.44
CA SER A 6 -37.25 -5.05 -2.73
C SER A 6 -38.16 -6.11 -3.35
N LYS A 7 -38.08 -6.36 -4.66
CA LYS A 7 -38.87 -7.40 -5.34
C LYS A 7 -38.46 -8.80 -4.94
N LYS A 8 -37.18 -9.00 -4.64
CA LYS A 8 -36.63 -10.32 -4.26
C LYS A 8 -36.31 -10.41 -2.77
N ASN A 9 -36.63 -9.36 -2.01
CA ASN A 9 -36.36 -9.24 -0.59
C ASN A 9 -34.94 -9.67 -0.23
N ARG A 10 -33.92 -9.03 -0.84
CA ARG A 10 -32.52 -9.39 -0.62
C ARG A 10 -31.59 -8.25 -0.88
N TRP A 11 -30.47 -8.22 -0.17
CA TRP A 11 -29.36 -7.35 -0.45
C TRP A 11 -28.49 -7.90 -1.59
N ARG A 12 -27.99 -6.98 -2.43
CA ARG A 12 -26.96 -7.28 -3.43
C ARG A 12 -25.73 -6.47 -3.12
N VAL A 13 -24.62 -7.18 -2.93
CA VAL A 13 -23.27 -6.61 -2.83
C VAL A 13 -22.54 -6.94 -4.13
N ASP A 14 -22.16 -5.94 -4.88
CA ASP A 14 -21.54 -6.07 -6.21
C ASP A 14 -20.26 -5.24 -6.20
N ILE A 15 -19.11 -5.92 -6.18
CA ILE A 15 -17.77 -5.31 -6.15
C ILE A 15 -17.05 -5.68 -7.44
N ASP A 16 -16.57 -4.67 -8.11
CA ASP A 16 -15.86 -4.75 -9.38
C ASP A 16 -14.50 -4.06 -9.22
N ARG A 17 -13.42 -4.77 -9.49
CA ARG A 17 -12.05 -4.29 -9.33
C ARG A 17 -11.15 -4.82 -10.43
N MET A 18 -10.14 -4.05 -10.75
CA MET A 18 -9.01 -4.52 -11.54
C MET A 18 -8.00 -5.18 -10.61
N VAL A 19 -7.68 -6.43 -10.87
CA VAL A 19 -6.68 -7.22 -10.14
C VAL A 19 -5.72 -7.82 -11.16
N ASP A 20 -4.44 -7.49 -11.05
CA ASP A 20 -3.39 -7.95 -11.99
C ASP A 20 -3.73 -7.68 -13.47
N GLY A 21 -4.29 -6.49 -13.76
CA GLY A 21 -4.69 -6.09 -15.12
C GLY A 21 -5.94 -6.81 -15.65
N ARG A 22 -6.62 -7.60 -14.83
CA ARG A 22 -7.86 -8.28 -15.19
C ARG A 22 -9.04 -7.78 -14.36
N ARG A 23 -10.16 -7.54 -15.04
CA ARG A 23 -11.39 -7.17 -14.36
C ARG A 23 -11.94 -8.37 -13.61
N GLN A 24 -12.08 -8.23 -12.29
CA GLN A 24 -12.71 -9.22 -11.43
C GLN A 24 -13.97 -8.62 -10.81
N ARG A 25 -15.07 -9.35 -10.93
CA ARG A 25 -16.35 -8.95 -10.36
C ARG A 25 -16.85 -10.03 -9.44
N VAL A 26 -17.21 -9.64 -8.22
CA VAL A 26 -17.83 -10.53 -7.24
C VAL A 26 -19.20 -9.96 -6.87
N ALA A 27 -20.25 -10.74 -7.13
CA ALA A 27 -21.60 -10.43 -6.68
C ALA A 27 -22.01 -11.42 -5.61
N LYS A 28 -22.47 -10.94 -4.46
CA LYS A 28 -23.05 -11.73 -3.37
C LYS A 28 -24.45 -11.23 -3.06
N TYR A 29 -25.29 -12.17 -2.66
CA TYR A 29 -26.66 -11.89 -2.25
C TYR A 29 -26.83 -12.32 -0.80
N MET A 30 -27.53 -11.49 -0.03
CA MET A 30 -27.86 -11.75 1.36
C MET A 30 -29.38 -11.67 1.54
N PRO A 31 -29.97 -12.43 2.49
CA PRO A 31 -31.42 -12.41 2.72
C PRO A 31 -31.88 -11.01 3.17
N GLY A 32 -33.14 -10.70 2.96
CA GLY A 32 -33.72 -9.41 3.37
C GLY A 32 -33.76 -9.17 4.88
N SER A 33 -33.58 -10.23 5.66
CA SER A 33 -33.38 -10.14 7.11
C SER A 33 -32.01 -9.59 7.51
N ALA A 34 -31.03 -9.55 6.59
CA ALA A 34 -29.75 -8.89 6.84
C ALA A 34 -29.93 -7.38 6.85
N THR A 35 -29.12 -6.70 7.64
CA THR A 35 -29.08 -5.23 7.73
C THR A 35 -28.20 -4.62 6.63
N GLU A 36 -28.30 -3.32 6.44
CA GLU A 36 -27.37 -2.61 5.55
C GLU A 36 -25.91 -2.73 6.05
N ASP A 37 -25.71 -2.75 7.37
CA ASP A 37 -24.40 -2.92 7.96
C ASP A 37 -23.82 -4.31 7.69
N ASP A 38 -24.64 -5.36 7.68
CA ASP A 38 -24.21 -6.70 7.26
C ASP A 38 -23.78 -6.71 5.77
N ALA A 39 -24.50 -5.98 4.93
CA ALA A 39 -24.14 -5.85 3.52
C ALA A 39 -22.84 -5.04 3.33
N ARG A 40 -22.60 -4.03 4.15
CA ARG A 40 -21.33 -3.27 4.18
C ARG A 40 -20.19 -4.15 4.68
N ALA A 41 -20.39 -4.94 5.72
CA ALA A 41 -19.41 -5.89 6.23
C ALA A 41 -19.02 -6.94 5.18
N MET A 42 -20.01 -7.46 4.43
CA MET A 42 -19.78 -8.37 3.31
C MET A 42 -18.98 -7.70 2.19
N ALA A 43 -19.28 -6.45 1.84
CA ALA A 43 -18.51 -5.70 0.85
C ALA A 43 -17.05 -5.56 1.27
N ALA A 44 -16.80 -5.17 2.52
CA ALA A 44 -15.47 -5.05 3.08
C ALA A 44 -14.72 -6.40 3.09
N GLN A 45 -15.41 -7.51 3.33
CA GLN A 45 -14.81 -8.85 3.25
C GLN A 45 -14.41 -9.21 1.82
N ILE A 46 -15.23 -8.91 0.84
CA ILE A 46 -14.93 -9.13 -0.58
C ILE A 46 -13.73 -8.28 -1.00
N GLU A 47 -13.71 -7.00 -0.62
CA GLU A 47 -12.61 -6.09 -0.92
C GLU A 47 -11.28 -6.57 -0.30
N ARG A 48 -11.31 -7.06 0.95
CA ARG A 48 -10.13 -7.70 1.56
C ARG A 48 -9.64 -8.89 0.75
N GLY A 49 -10.57 -9.70 0.21
CA GLY A 49 -10.23 -10.82 -0.67
C GLY A 49 -9.46 -10.38 -1.92
N PHE A 50 -9.84 -9.27 -2.54
CA PHE A 50 -9.07 -8.71 -3.68
C PHE A 50 -7.67 -8.24 -3.27
N ILE A 51 -7.53 -7.60 -2.11
CA ILE A 51 -6.23 -7.14 -1.60
C ILE A 51 -5.31 -8.33 -1.30
N HIS A 52 -5.84 -9.41 -0.71
CA HIS A 52 -5.06 -10.62 -0.42
C HIS A 52 -4.73 -11.45 -1.65
N ASN A 53 -5.54 -11.38 -2.70
CA ASN A 53 -5.33 -12.10 -3.96
C ASN A 53 -4.45 -11.36 -4.97
N ILE A 54 -3.89 -10.20 -4.63
CA ILE A 54 -2.80 -9.62 -5.43
C ILE A 54 -1.69 -10.68 -5.45
N LYS A 55 -1.51 -11.31 -6.62
CA LYS A 55 -0.43 -12.29 -6.82
C LYS A 55 0.89 -11.63 -6.47
N THR A 56 1.44 -12.04 -5.36
CA THR A 56 2.80 -11.63 -5.01
C THR A 56 3.74 -12.53 -5.80
N PRO A 57 4.69 -11.98 -6.58
CA PRO A 57 5.67 -12.79 -7.27
C PRO A 57 6.33 -13.79 -6.33
N ALA A 58 6.66 -14.99 -6.82
CA ALA A 58 7.40 -15.97 -6.05
C ALA A 58 8.75 -15.37 -5.61
N ASN A 59 9.33 -15.84 -4.50
CA ASN A 59 10.59 -15.29 -3.98
C ASN A 59 11.70 -15.34 -5.04
N SER A 60 11.75 -16.39 -5.87
CA SER A 60 12.70 -16.56 -6.98
C SER A 60 12.58 -15.47 -8.07
N GLU A 61 11.38 -14.98 -8.32
CA GLU A 61 11.17 -13.89 -9.31
C GLU A 61 11.75 -12.56 -8.81
N TRP A 62 11.74 -12.33 -7.50
CA TRP A 62 12.31 -11.14 -6.90
C TRP A 62 13.83 -11.16 -6.85
N ASP A 63 14.43 -12.32 -6.60
CA ASP A 63 15.88 -12.47 -6.64
C ASP A 63 16.38 -12.21 -8.07
N GLY A 64 15.76 -12.78 -9.09
CA GLY A 64 16.06 -12.50 -10.48
C GLY A 64 15.79 -11.03 -10.90
N TYR A 65 14.77 -10.41 -10.34
CA TYR A 65 14.46 -8.99 -10.58
C TYR A 65 15.54 -8.08 -9.95
N VAL A 66 15.92 -8.33 -8.70
CA VAL A 66 16.94 -7.54 -8.00
C VAL A 66 18.30 -7.68 -8.69
N ASP A 67 18.65 -8.88 -9.12
CA ASP A 67 19.88 -9.14 -9.87
C ASP A 67 19.84 -8.49 -11.26
N GLY A 68 18.68 -8.45 -11.91
CA GLY A 68 18.46 -7.70 -13.14
C GLY A 68 18.62 -6.18 -12.98
N LEU A 69 18.32 -5.63 -11.80
CA LEU A 69 18.58 -4.23 -11.48
C LEU A 69 20.07 -3.91 -11.39
N ALA A 70 20.88 -4.87 -10.95
CA ALA A 70 22.31 -4.72 -10.85
C ALA A 70 23.01 -4.70 -12.23
N SER A 71 22.42 -5.36 -13.25
CA SER A 71 23.05 -5.61 -14.54
C SER A 71 22.63 -4.66 -15.67
N ARG A 72 21.58 -3.86 -15.52
CA ARG A 72 21.02 -3.00 -16.60
C ARG A 72 20.90 -1.55 -16.17
N LYS A 73 20.99 -0.63 -17.14
CA LYS A 73 20.53 0.76 -16.97
C LYS A 73 19.04 0.70 -16.67
N SER A 74 18.70 0.88 -15.43
CA SER A 74 17.38 0.56 -14.87
C SER A 74 16.77 1.80 -14.23
N TRP A 75 15.53 1.67 -13.83
CA TRP A 75 14.86 2.61 -12.92
C TRP A 75 15.78 3.13 -11.80
N LEU A 76 16.66 2.27 -11.28
CA LEU A 76 17.54 2.62 -10.14
C LEU A 76 18.54 3.72 -10.52
N ASP A 77 19.09 3.71 -11.74
CA ASP A 77 20.00 4.77 -12.18
C ASP A 77 19.30 6.11 -12.28
N ASP A 78 18.09 6.13 -12.83
CA ASP A 78 17.27 7.33 -12.94
C ASP A 78 16.85 7.84 -11.55
N ALA A 79 16.50 6.94 -10.63
CA ALA A 79 16.16 7.31 -9.27
C ALA A 79 17.35 7.90 -8.51
N LEU A 80 18.53 7.28 -8.63
CA LEU A 80 19.76 7.79 -8.02
C LEU A 80 20.20 9.13 -8.63
N ALA A 81 20.09 9.29 -9.96
CA ALA A 81 20.38 10.56 -10.61
C ALA A 81 19.44 11.67 -10.08
N LYS A 82 18.14 11.39 -9.92
CA LYS A 82 17.17 12.33 -9.32
C LYS A 82 17.51 12.65 -7.86
N CYS A 83 17.93 11.66 -7.06
CA CYS A 83 18.36 11.89 -5.68
C CYS A 83 19.58 12.82 -5.61
N ARG A 84 20.60 12.59 -6.43
CA ARG A 84 21.81 13.43 -6.53
C ARG A 84 21.45 14.85 -6.96
N HIS A 85 20.66 14.99 -8.02
CA HIS A 85 20.23 16.29 -8.52
C HIS A 85 19.48 17.10 -7.45
N ARG A 86 18.51 16.49 -6.77
CA ARG A 86 17.74 17.12 -5.68
C ARG A 86 18.64 17.51 -4.48
N SER A 87 19.64 16.69 -4.19
CA SER A 87 20.62 16.98 -3.13
C SER A 87 21.47 18.18 -3.49
N THR A 88 21.99 18.24 -4.71
CA THR A 88 22.79 19.36 -5.22
C THR A 88 22.01 20.68 -5.17
N LEU A 89 20.76 20.68 -5.66
CA LEU A 89 19.91 21.88 -5.63
C LEU A 89 19.66 22.43 -4.22
N LYS A 90 19.74 21.59 -3.22
CA LYS A 90 19.46 21.98 -1.81
C LYS A 90 20.70 21.99 -0.92
N GLY A 91 21.89 21.82 -1.48
CA GLY A 91 23.14 21.76 -0.71
C GLY A 91 23.17 20.61 0.32
N ARG A 92 22.56 19.47 0.01
CA ARG A 92 22.45 18.34 0.94
C ARG A 92 23.30 17.17 0.50
N ALA A 93 23.70 16.31 1.46
CA ALA A 93 24.48 15.11 1.17
C ALA A 93 23.66 14.08 0.36
N CYS A 94 24.35 13.35 -0.54
CA CYS A 94 23.82 12.18 -1.21
C CYS A 94 24.89 11.10 -1.18
N THR A 95 24.79 10.15 -0.25
CA THR A 95 25.78 9.08 -0.02
C THR A 95 25.26 7.70 -0.38
N ILE A 96 24.04 7.62 -0.95
CA ILE A 96 23.47 6.36 -1.43
C ILE A 96 23.99 6.03 -2.82
N ASP A 97 24.18 4.74 -3.07
CA ASP A 97 24.63 4.19 -4.33
C ASP A 97 23.73 3.01 -4.75
N ARG A 98 24.04 2.44 -5.90
CA ARG A 98 23.31 1.30 -6.47
C ARG A 98 23.40 0.08 -5.56
N GLU A 99 24.57 -0.23 -5.03
CA GLU A 99 24.81 -1.41 -4.19
C GLU A 99 23.97 -1.34 -2.93
N PHE A 100 24.01 -0.22 -2.22
CA PHE A 100 23.21 0.00 -1.01
C PHE A 100 21.71 -0.20 -1.26
N ILE A 101 21.13 0.37 -2.35
CA ILE A 101 19.72 0.22 -2.66
C ILE A 101 19.39 -1.24 -3.05
N THR A 102 20.26 -1.89 -3.80
CA THR A 102 20.08 -3.29 -4.20
C THR A 102 20.06 -4.21 -2.98
N ASP A 103 20.99 -4.02 -2.05
CA ASP A 103 21.04 -4.82 -0.82
C ASP A 103 19.82 -4.57 0.05
N ARG A 104 19.36 -3.33 0.12
CA ARG A 104 18.14 -3.00 0.86
C ARG A 104 16.90 -3.68 0.28
N LEU A 105 16.77 -3.72 -1.05
CA LEU A 105 15.71 -4.47 -1.74
C LEU A 105 15.80 -5.98 -1.48
N ARG A 106 17.01 -6.55 -1.41
CA ARG A 106 17.21 -7.96 -1.03
C ARG A 106 16.80 -8.22 0.42
N MET A 107 17.24 -7.38 1.35
CA MET A 107 16.88 -7.50 2.77
C MET A 107 15.37 -7.44 3.00
N THR A 108 14.66 -6.59 2.30
CA THR A 108 13.20 -6.45 2.41
C THR A 108 12.44 -7.48 1.56
N ARG A 109 13.15 -8.34 0.81
CA ARG A 109 12.55 -9.31 -0.11
C ARG A 109 11.56 -8.67 -1.07
N GLY A 110 11.91 -7.50 -1.63
CA GLY A 110 11.05 -6.74 -2.54
C GLY A 110 9.78 -6.20 -1.91
N ARG A 111 9.81 -5.86 -0.62
CA ARG A 111 8.66 -5.29 0.09
C ARG A 111 8.90 -3.83 0.48
N CYS A 112 7.82 -3.08 0.48
CA CYS A 112 7.78 -1.72 1.00
C CYS A 112 8.13 -1.70 2.49
N GLU A 113 9.11 -0.90 2.88
CA GLU A 113 9.58 -0.83 4.28
C GLU A 113 8.54 -0.26 5.25
N LEU A 114 7.53 0.47 4.77
CA LEU A 114 6.46 1.01 5.61
C LEU A 114 5.23 0.10 5.70
N THR A 115 4.82 -0.49 4.59
CA THR A 115 3.53 -1.18 4.53
C THR A 115 3.66 -2.70 4.44
N GLY A 116 4.88 -3.21 4.21
CA GLY A 116 5.11 -4.63 3.95
C GLY A 116 4.51 -5.14 2.62
N LEU A 117 3.83 -4.29 1.86
CA LEU A 117 3.30 -4.65 0.55
C LEU A 117 4.44 -4.95 -0.42
N ARG A 118 4.24 -5.94 -1.28
CA ARG A 118 5.22 -6.24 -2.33
C ARG A 118 5.21 -5.16 -3.40
N PHE A 119 6.39 -4.85 -3.90
CA PHE A 119 6.51 -3.98 -5.07
C PHE A 119 5.98 -4.70 -6.31
N SER A 120 5.39 -3.92 -7.21
CA SER A 120 5.01 -4.34 -8.55
C SER A 120 5.43 -3.28 -9.55
N THR A 121 5.97 -3.73 -10.68
CA THR A 121 6.27 -2.87 -11.83
C THR A 121 5.14 -2.88 -12.85
N ASP A 122 4.09 -3.67 -12.61
CA ASP A 122 2.94 -3.76 -13.49
C ASP A 122 2.27 -2.39 -13.61
N LYS A 123 1.83 -2.08 -14.81
CA LYS A 123 0.97 -0.94 -15.05
C LYS A 123 -0.39 -1.27 -14.42
N ALA A 124 -0.66 -0.68 -13.26
CA ALA A 124 -2.05 -0.52 -12.84
C ALA A 124 -2.75 0.39 -13.85
N ASP A 125 -4.09 0.31 -13.95
CA ASP A 125 -4.91 1.18 -14.82
C ASP A 125 -4.90 2.66 -14.39
N VAL A 126 -3.91 3.05 -13.61
CA VAL A 126 -3.66 4.41 -13.16
C VAL A 126 -2.35 4.91 -13.77
N ALA A 127 -2.30 6.18 -14.11
CA ALA A 127 -1.16 6.82 -14.78
C ALA A 127 0.18 6.64 -14.05
N ASN A 128 0.14 6.43 -12.74
CA ASN A 128 1.30 6.19 -11.89
C ASN A 128 1.26 4.75 -11.37
N ARG A 129 2.38 4.08 -11.30
CA ARG A 129 2.55 2.74 -10.73
C ARG A 129 2.62 2.83 -9.21
N PRO A 130 1.50 2.75 -8.47
CA PRO A 130 1.48 3.04 -7.03
C PRO A 130 2.30 2.05 -6.21
N PHE A 131 2.43 0.80 -6.68
CA PHE A 131 3.22 -0.24 -6.04
C PHE A 131 4.68 -0.31 -6.53
N ALA A 132 5.08 0.58 -7.44
CA ALA A 132 6.48 0.67 -7.82
C ALA A 132 7.33 1.16 -6.64
N HIS A 133 8.58 0.73 -6.60
CA HIS A 133 9.52 1.15 -5.59
C HIS A 133 9.93 2.63 -5.77
N SER A 134 10.10 3.33 -4.68
CA SER A 134 10.50 4.72 -4.61
C SER A 134 11.48 4.93 -3.46
N ILE A 135 12.51 5.75 -3.68
CA ILE A 135 13.46 6.13 -2.62
C ILE A 135 12.87 7.31 -1.86
N ASP A 136 12.52 7.09 -0.61
CA ASP A 136 12.01 8.10 0.31
C ASP A 136 13.07 8.53 1.32
N ARG A 137 12.95 9.74 1.85
CA ARG A 137 13.75 10.24 2.98
C ARG A 137 12.91 10.21 4.24
N ILE A 138 13.43 9.57 5.29
CA ILE A 138 12.76 9.49 6.59
C ILE A 138 12.54 10.90 7.15
N ASP A 139 13.58 11.73 7.11
CA ASP A 139 13.51 13.15 7.37
C ASP A 139 13.72 13.93 6.06
N SER A 140 12.69 14.61 5.59
CA SER A 140 12.70 15.39 4.35
C SER A 140 13.60 16.61 4.40
N THR A 141 14.05 17.04 5.60
CA THR A 141 14.97 18.17 5.79
C THR A 141 16.42 17.79 5.54
N LEU A 142 16.76 16.51 5.68
CA LEU A 142 18.10 15.96 5.48
C LEU A 142 18.31 15.50 4.02
N GLY A 143 19.52 15.03 3.73
CA GLY A 143 19.91 14.51 2.43
C GLY A 143 19.58 13.02 2.24
N TYR A 144 19.95 12.48 1.07
CA TYR A 144 19.83 11.04 0.77
C TYR A 144 21.05 10.31 1.31
N THR A 145 21.04 10.01 2.61
CA THR A 145 22.09 9.26 3.29
C THR A 145 21.62 7.84 3.61
N ARG A 146 22.56 6.91 3.84
CA ARG A 146 22.24 5.51 4.14
C ARG A 146 21.34 5.36 5.38
N SER A 147 21.44 6.27 6.35
CA SER A 147 20.61 6.27 7.56
C SER A 147 19.27 7.00 7.38
N ASN A 148 19.12 7.82 6.33
CA ASN A 148 17.94 8.68 6.14
C ASN A 148 17.08 8.27 4.95
N VAL A 149 17.33 7.11 4.32
CA VAL A 149 16.50 6.64 3.21
C VAL A 149 15.88 5.28 3.50
N ARG A 150 14.75 5.06 2.89
CA ARG A 150 14.01 3.79 2.86
C ARG A 150 13.40 3.58 1.48
N ILE A 151 13.11 2.33 1.15
CA ILE A 151 12.47 1.98 -0.11
C ILE A 151 11.00 1.67 0.16
N ILE A 152 10.12 2.46 -0.42
CA ILE A 152 8.67 2.37 -0.18
C ILE A 152 7.90 2.38 -1.49
N CYS A 153 6.62 2.00 -1.44
CA CYS A 153 5.73 2.11 -2.59
C CYS A 153 5.59 3.58 -3.03
N ALA A 154 5.63 3.83 -4.33
CA ALA A 154 5.50 5.16 -4.89
C ALA A 154 4.19 5.84 -4.48
N GLY A 155 3.08 5.09 -4.42
CA GLY A 155 1.80 5.60 -3.94
C GLY A 155 1.84 6.08 -2.49
N VAL A 156 2.55 5.35 -1.62
CA VAL A 156 2.76 5.75 -0.22
C VAL A 156 3.60 7.01 -0.14
N ASN A 157 4.70 7.08 -0.91
CA ASN A 157 5.57 8.26 -0.95
C ASN A 157 4.82 9.51 -1.41
N VAL A 158 3.98 9.38 -2.44
CA VAL A 158 3.13 10.48 -2.92
C VAL A 158 2.08 10.85 -1.87
N ALA A 159 1.44 9.88 -1.22
CA ALA A 159 0.43 10.15 -0.20
C ALA A 159 0.99 10.83 1.06
N MET A 160 2.23 10.53 1.43
CA MET A 160 2.91 11.20 2.55
C MET A 160 3.36 12.63 2.20
N MET A 161 3.79 12.86 0.97
CA MET A 161 4.36 14.13 0.51
C MET A 161 5.35 14.74 1.53
N HIS A 162 5.09 15.97 1.98
CA HIS A 162 5.86 16.66 3.02
C HIS A 162 5.22 16.57 4.41
N TRP A 163 4.05 15.97 4.52
CA TRP A 163 3.33 15.82 5.80
C TRP A 163 3.94 14.76 6.71
N GLY A 164 4.65 13.81 6.12
CA GLY A 164 5.39 12.78 6.83
C GLY A 164 4.54 11.57 7.24
N GLU A 165 5.23 10.60 7.83
CA GLU A 165 4.66 9.30 8.18
C GLU A 165 3.58 9.36 9.25
N ALA A 166 3.78 10.20 10.28
CA ALA A 166 2.86 10.26 11.42
C ALA A 166 1.45 10.72 11.00
N LEU A 167 1.36 11.71 10.11
CA LEU A 167 0.05 12.15 9.59
C LEU A 167 -0.53 11.13 8.62
N PHE A 168 0.28 10.58 7.73
CA PHE A 168 -0.16 9.51 6.83
C PHE A 168 -0.71 8.31 7.62
N GLY A 169 -0.01 7.89 8.68
CA GLY A 169 -0.47 6.80 9.56
C GLY A 169 -1.83 7.07 10.20
N LYS A 170 -2.05 8.28 10.71
CA LYS A 170 -3.36 8.67 11.27
C LYS A 170 -4.47 8.60 10.22
N LEU A 171 -4.22 9.12 9.01
CA LEU A 171 -5.20 9.09 7.91
C LEU A 171 -5.49 7.65 7.46
N ALA A 172 -4.45 6.83 7.30
CA ALA A 172 -4.59 5.43 6.89
C ALA A 172 -5.36 4.61 7.93
N VAL A 173 -5.03 4.76 9.21
CA VAL A 173 -5.75 4.10 10.32
C VAL A 173 -7.19 4.60 10.37
N GLY A 174 -7.43 5.91 10.32
CA GLY A 174 -8.78 6.47 10.32
C GLY A 174 -9.62 5.95 9.16
N TYR A 175 -9.05 5.88 7.96
CA TYR A 175 -9.73 5.31 6.78
C TYR A 175 -10.07 3.83 6.99
N VAL A 176 -9.11 3.02 7.44
CA VAL A 176 -9.32 1.58 7.68
C VAL A 176 -10.38 1.36 8.74
N LEU A 177 -10.28 2.05 9.86
CA LEU A 177 -11.24 1.93 10.97
C LEU A 177 -12.65 2.33 10.52
N HIS A 178 -12.79 3.44 9.80
CA HIS A 178 -14.09 3.92 9.33
C HIS A 178 -14.72 3.00 8.27
N GLN A 179 -13.94 2.56 7.28
CA GLN A 179 -14.46 1.77 6.16
C GLN A 179 -14.72 0.29 6.53
N TYR A 180 -13.99 -0.25 7.49
CA TYR A 180 -14.04 -1.68 7.81
C TYR A 180 -14.62 -1.99 9.19
N GLY A 181 -15.20 -1.01 9.87
CA GLY A 181 -15.98 -1.22 11.10
C GLY A 181 -15.17 -1.59 12.34
N PHE A 182 -13.84 -1.49 12.32
CA PHE A 182 -13.00 -1.79 13.49
C PHE A 182 -13.14 -0.78 14.65
N VAL A 183 -13.83 0.35 14.45
CA VAL A 183 -14.01 1.38 15.48
C VAL A 183 -14.83 0.86 16.65
N ALA A 184 -15.88 0.09 16.37
CA ALA A 184 -16.78 -0.43 17.42
C ALA A 184 -16.08 -1.43 18.36
N ASP A 185 -15.14 -2.22 17.85
CA ASP A 185 -14.46 -3.25 18.65
C ASP A 185 -13.35 -2.65 19.53
N ILE A 186 -12.65 -1.62 19.05
CA ILE A 186 -11.64 -0.89 19.84
C ILE A 186 -12.33 -0.08 20.95
N GLU A 187 -13.45 0.57 20.69
CA GLU A 187 -14.20 1.31 21.71
C GLU A 187 -14.80 0.38 22.77
N ARG A 188 -15.28 -0.81 22.39
CA ARG A 188 -15.75 -1.83 23.34
C ARG A 188 -14.61 -2.39 24.19
N ALA A 189 -13.45 -2.67 23.59
CA ALA A 189 -12.27 -3.15 24.32
C ALA A 189 -11.76 -2.10 25.32
N ASN A 190 -11.71 -0.83 24.94
CA ASN A 190 -11.31 0.26 25.83
C ASN A 190 -12.32 0.53 26.94
N LYS A 191 -13.62 0.38 26.69
CA LYS A 191 -14.66 0.49 27.74
C LYS A 191 -14.60 -0.66 28.73
N SER A 192 -14.31 -1.89 28.30
CA SER A 192 -14.17 -3.03 29.20
C SER A 192 -12.93 -2.95 30.08
N GLN A 193 -11.85 -2.33 29.65
CA GLN A 193 -10.65 -2.11 30.46
C GLN A 193 -10.84 -0.99 31.51
N ASN A 194 -11.63 0.04 31.19
CA ASN A 194 -11.92 1.14 32.13
C ASN A 194 -13.01 0.82 33.18
N LEU A 195 -13.70 -0.31 33.06
CA LEU A 195 -14.68 -0.79 34.05
C LEU A 195 -14.08 -1.81 35.05
N SER A 196 -12.79 -2.12 34.87
CA SER A 196 -12.06 -3.10 35.72
C SER A 196 -11.06 -2.41 36.69
N THR A 197 -11.07 -1.10 36.76
CA THR A 197 -10.35 -0.25 37.74
C THR A 197 -11.32 0.48 38.63
#